data_40be232f52c6c7d6d9bdd72b59d74136
#
_entry.id   40be232f52c6c7d6d9bdd72b59d74136
#
_cell.length_a   1.000
_cell.length_b   1.000
_cell.length_c   1.000
_cell.angle_alpha   90.00
_cell.angle_beta   90.00
_cell.angle_gamma   90.00
#
_symmetry.space_group_name_H-M   'P 1'
#
loop_
_entity.id
_entity.type
_entity.pdbx_description
1 polymer ?
#
loop_
_entity_poly.entity_id
_entity_poly.type
_entity_poly.pdbx_seq_one_letter_code
_entity_poly.pdbx_strand_id
1 'polypeptide(L)'
;MDKVFVDTDIFIDFLTNRKPHIEYSGRIFELTDEGRIKIFTSVLCISNIHYICRKILGGNKSLEVIEGLLDFIEIQSMGRQEVISALESKFKDFEDALQHASSKKSKGA
;
A
#
# COMPACT_ATOMS: atom_id res chain seq x y z
N MET A 1 1.41 -0.46 19.33
CA MET A 1 2.00 -0.16 18.02
C MET A 1 0.88 0.26 17.06
N ASP A 2 1.00 1.44 16.49
CA ASP A 2 0.01 1.96 15.55
C ASP A 2 0.12 1.29 14.19
N LYS A 3 -1.02 1.00 13.57
CA LYS A 3 -1.07 0.49 12.20
C LYS A 3 -1.36 1.64 11.24
N VAL A 4 -0.57 1.72 10.18
CA VAL A 4 -0.69 2.78 9.18
C VAL A 4 -0.94 2.15 7.81
N PHE A 5 -2.06 2.53 7.18
CA PHE A 5 -2.34 2.12 5.81
C PHE A 5 -1.54 2.99 4.85
N VAL A 6 -0.80 2.35 3.94
CA VAL A 6 0.02 3.05 2.95
C VAL A 6 -0.45 2.65 1.57
N ASP A 7 -0.76 3.64 0.75
CA ASP A 7 -1.23 3.41 -0.61
C ASP A 7 -0.08 3.32 -1.62
N THR A 8 -0.44 3.06 -2.86
CA THR A 8 0.51 2.87 -3.96
C THR A 8 1.46 4.05 -4.12
N ASP A 9 0.95 5.28 -4.07
CA ASP A 9 1.76 6.48 -4.33
C ASP A 9 2.89 6.64 -3.33
N ILE A 10 2.63 6.37 -2.07
CA ILE A 10 3.65 6.45 -1.02
C ILE A 10 4.77 5.43 -1.27
N PHE A 11 4.43 4.21 -1.63
CA PHE A 11 5.43 3.19 -1.95
C PHE A 11 6.26 3.58 -3.17
N ILE A 12 5.60 4.07 -4.22
CA ILE A 12 6.30 4.46 -5.45
C ILE A 12 7.24 5.62 -5.19
N ASP A 13 6.81 6.62 -4.42
CA ASP A 13 7.65 7.76 -4.08
C ASP A 13 8.91 7.33 -3.32
N PHE A 14 8.76 6.38 -2.39
CA PHE A 14 9.88 5.83 -1.64
C PHE A 14 10.83 5.05 -2.55
N LEU A 15 10.27 4.14 -3.37
CA LEU A 15 11.07 3.24 -4.22
C LEU A 15 11.80 3.97 -5.34
N THR A 16 11.22 5.08 -5.84
CA THR A 16 11.82 5.86 -6.93
C THR A 16 12.54 7.12 -6.45
N ASN A 17 12.60 7.34 -5.15
CA ASN A 17 13.22 8.53 -4.55
C ASN A 17 12.66 9.83 -5.13
N ARG A 18 11.36 9.88 -5.32
CA ARG A 18 10.69 11.00 -6.01
C ARG A 18 10.30 12.10 -5.03
N LYS A 19 10.69 13.32 -5.35
CA LYS A 19 10.29 14.51 -4.58
C LYS A 19 8.92 15.01 -5.06
N PRO A 20 8.15 15.70 -4.19
CA PRO A 20 8.48 16.12 -2.83
C PRO A 20 8.16 15.09 -1.75
N HIS A 21 7.56 13.97 -2.10
CA HIS A 21 6.98 13.02 -1.14
C HIS A 21 8.00 12.06 -0.51
N ILE A 22 9.22 12.01 -1.03
CA ILE A 22 10.23 11.08 -0.54
C ILE A 22 10.54 11.26 0.95
N GLU A 23 10.52 12.50 1.45
CA GLU A 23 10.81 12.76 2.85
C GLU A 23 9.74 12.16 3.75
N TYR A 24 8.47 12.32 3.37
CA TYR A 24 7.34 11.77 4.10
C TYR A 24 7.35 10.24 4.08
N SER A 25 7.50 9.66 2.90
CA SER A 25 7.52 8.20 2.76
C SER A 25 8.73 7.58 3.45
N GLY A 26 9.89 8.23 3.36
CA GLY A 26 11.09 7.80 4.06
C GLY A 26 10.90 7.76 5.56
N ARG A 27 10.20 8.75 6.13
CA ARG A 27 9.91 8.79 7.57
C ARG A 27 9.00 7.65 8.00
N ILE A 28 8.00 7.32 7.18
CA ILE A 28 7.09 6.19 7.46
C ILE A 28 7.89 4.89 7.54
N PHE A 29 8.76 4.62 6.57
CA PHE A 29 9.55 3.40 6.55
C PHE A 29 10.57 3.36 7.67
N GLU A 30 11.14 4.51 8.03
CA GLU A 30 12.04 4.62 9.16
C GLU A 30 11.35 4.26 10.49
N LEU A 31 10.14 4.77 10.69
CA LEU A 31 9.35 4.45 11.89
C LEU A 31 9.00 2.96 11.96
N THR A 32 8.76 2.36 10.81
CA THR A 32 8.49 0.92 10.73
C THR A 32 9.72 0.11 11.12
N ASP A 33 10.89 0.51 10.63
CA ASP A 33 12.15 -0.15 10.95
C ASP A 33 12.47 -0.04 12.44
N GLU A 34 12.12 1.10 13.05
CA GLU A 34 12.28 1.31 14.48
C GLU A 34 11.25 0.56 15.34
N GLY A 35 10.29 -0.10 14.73
CA GLY A 35 9.24 -0.83 15.44
C GLY A 35 8.16 0.03 16.07
N ARG A 36 8.06 1.30 15.66
CA ARG A 36 7.09 2.25 16.21
C ARG A 36 5.73 2.16 15.56
N ILE A 37 5.70 1.79 14.27
CA ILE A 37 4.46 1.62 13.54
C ILE A 37 4.52 0.31 12.76
N LYS A 38 3.35 -0.17 12.36
CA LYS A 38 3.22 -1.31 11.47
C LYS A 38 2.55 -0.84 10.20
N ILE A 39 3.20 -1.01 9.07
CA ILE A 39 2.62 -0.66 7.78
C ILE A 39 1.75 -1.80 7.30
N PHE A 40 0.57 -1.48 6.80
CA PHE A 40 -0.25 -2.44 6.07
C PHE A 40 -0.76 -1.83 4.77
N THR A 41 -1.11 -2.68 3.82
CA THR A 41 -1.67 -2.23 2.54
C THR A 41 -2.59 -3.31 1.99
N SER A 42 -3.22 -3.04 0.86
CA SER A 42 -4.12 -4.00 0.23
C SER A 42 -3.40 -4.79 -0.86
N VAL A 43 -4.00 -5.94 -1.22
CA VAL A 43 -3.54 -6.72 -2.37
C VAL A 43 -3.59 -5.87 -3.64
N LEU A 44 -4.59 -4.99 -3.74
CA LEU A 44 -4.74 -4.09 -4.89
C LEU A 44 -3.53 -3.15 -5.01
N CYS A 45 -3.05 -2.60 -3.90
CA CYS A 45 -1.83 -1.78 -3.90
C CYS A 45 -0.62 -2.56 -4.38
N ILE A 46 -0.47 -3.80 -3.93
CA ILE A 46 0.65 -4.65 -4.35
C ILE A 46 0.63 -4.86 -5.87
N SER A 47 -0.55 -5.12 -6.43
CA SER A 47 -0.71 -5.26 -7.86
C SER A 47 -0.31 -3.98 -8.61
N ASN A 48 -0.75 -2.84 -8.10
CA ASN A 48 -0.43 -1.54 -8.70
C ASN A 48 1.06 -1.22 -8.62
N ILE A 49 1.70 -1.53 -7.49
CA ILE A 49 3.15 -1.35 -7.32
C ILE A 49 3.90 -2.19 -8.35
N HIS A 50 3.51 -3.44 -8.51
CA HIS A 50 4.14 -4.32 -9.50
C HIS A 50 4.01 -3.75 -10.91
N TYR A 51 2.81 -3.31 -11.28
CA TYR A 51 2.55 -2.76 -12.60
C TYR A 51 3.44 -1.56 -12.92
N ILE A 52 3.58 -0.64 -11.97
CA ILE A 52 4.40 0.56 -12.14
C ILE A 52 5.89 0.23 -12.13
N CYS A 53 6.34 -0.59 -11.19
CA CYS A 53 7.75 -0.98 -11.09
C CYS A 53 8.21 -1.77 -12.30
N ARG A 54 7.34 -2.60 -12.87
CA ARG A 54 7.66 -3.38 -14.06
C ARG A 54 8.01 -2.47 -15.24
N LYS A 55 7.33 -1.34 -15.38
CA LYS A 55 7.61 -0.38 -16.45
C LYS A 55 8.95 0.30 -16.27
N ILE A 56 9.38 0.50 -15.03
CA ILE A 56 10.61 1.24 -14.71
C ILE A 56 11.81 0.31 -14.62
N LEU A 57 11.66 -0.84 -13.97
CA LEU A 57 12.75 -1.73 -13.58
C LEU A 57 12.77 -3.06 -14.34
N GLY A 58 11.70 -3.40 -15.05
CA GLY A 58 11.56 -4.71 -15.68
C GLY A 58 10.89 -5.72 -14.74
N GLY A 59 10.44 -6.84 -15.30
CA GLY A 59 9.62 -7.81 -14.58
C GLY A 59 10.32 -8.49 -13.41
N ASN A 60 11.57 -8.95 -13.62
CA ASN A 60 12.29 -9.69 -12.58
C ASN A 60 12.58 -8.81 -11.36
N LYS A 61 13.08 -7.59 -11.60
CA LYS A 61 13.37 -6.66 -10.51
C LYS A 61 12.11 -6.21 -9.78
N SER A 62 11.01 -6.06 -10.51
CA SER A 62 9.74 -5.72 -9.88
C SER A 62 9.29 -6.80 -8.89
N LEU A 63 9.42 -8.06 -9.25
CA LEU A 63 9.09 -9.16 -8.34
C LEU A 63 10.01 -9.19 -7.12
N GLU A 64 11.29 -8.90 -7.29
CA GLU A 64 12.22 -8.78 -6.18
C GLU A 64 11.84 -7.67 -5.21
N VAL A 65 11.38 -6.53 -5.74
CA VAL A 65 10.90 -5.42 -4.91
C VAL A 65 9.69 -5.84 -4.08
N ILE A 66 8.73 -6.51 -4.70
CA ILE A 66 7.55 -7.01 -4.00
C ILE A 66 7.94 -7.97 -2.88
N GLU A 67 8.82 -8.91 -3.18
CA GLU A 67 9.31 -9.87 -2.19
C GLU A 67 9.96 -9.17 -1.01
N GLY A 68 10.79 -8.15 -1.27
CA GLY A 68 11.43 -7.37 -0.22
C GLY A 68 10.43 -6.62 0.65
N LEU A 69 9.36 -6.09 0.05
CA LEU A 69 8.34 -5.37 0.80
C LEU A 69 7.61 -6.26 1.80
N LEU A 70 7.46 -7.55 1.51
CA LEU A 70 6.78 -8.49 2.41
C LEU A 70 7.48 -8.65 3.76
N ASP A 71 8.76 -8.32 3.83
CA ASP A 71 9.52 -8.45 5.07
C ASP A 71 9.08 -7.45 6.15
N PHE A 72 8.47 -6.34 5.76
CA PHE A 72 8.11 -5.29 6.73
C PHE A 72 6.72 -4.68 6.55
N ILE A 73 5.87 -5.27 5.72
CA ILE A 73 4.49 -4.82 5.58
C ILE A 73 3.51 -5.97 5.77
N GLU A 74 2.30 -5.65 6.21
CA GLU A 74 1.21 -6.61 6.26
C GLU A 74 0.30 -6.40 5.07
N ILE A 75 -0.19 -7.48 4.48
CA ILE A 75 -1.15 -7.42 3.39
C ILE A 75 -2.55 -7.66 3.95
N GLN A 76 -3.42 -6.67 3.81
CA GLN A 76 -4.81 -6.79 4.22
C GLN A 76 -5.61 -7.46 3.12
N SER A 77 -6.25 -8.57 3.45
CA SER A 77 -7.10 -9.26 2.47
C SER A 77 -8.34 -8.44 2.15
N MET A 78 -8.82 -8.59 0.91
CA MET A 78 -10.04 -7.94 0.43
C MET A 78 -10.99 -9.04 -0.05
N GLY A 79 -12.24 -8.96 0.37
CA GLY A 79 -13.24 -9.92 0.00
C GLY A 79 -14.56 -9.27 -0.38
N ARG A 80 -15.62 -10.06 -0.34
CA ARG A 80 -16.96 -9.63 -0.74
C ARG A 80 -17.44 -8.37 0.01
N GLN A 81 -17.14 -8.31 1.32
CA GLN A 81 -17.60 -7.18 2.15
C GLN A 81 -17.00 -5.86 1.68
N GLU A 82 -15.73 -5.87 1.32
CA GLU A 82 -15.04 -4.66 0.86
C GLU A 82 -15.58 -4.22 -0.50
N VAL A 83 -15.92 -5.16 -1.37
CA VAL A 83 -16.53 -4.85 -2.66
C VAL A 83 -17.90 -4.23 -2.48
N ILE A 84 -18.72 -4.82 -1.59
CA ILE A 84 -20.07 -4.28 -1.30
C ILE A 84 -19.94 -2.86 -0.73
N SER A 85 -19.05 -2.67 0.22
CA SER A 85 -18.78 -1.37 0.82
C SER A 85 -18.38 -0.33 -0.20
N ALA A 86 -17.52 -0.72 -1.15
CA ALA A 86 -17.07 0.16 -2.22
C ALA A 86 -18.22 0.56 -3.14
N LEU A 87 -19.08 -0.39 -3.48
CA LEU A 87 -20.24 -0.14 -4.35
C LEU A 87 -21.25 0.82 -3.69
N GLU A 88 -21.38 0.76 -2.38
CA GLU A 88 -22.30 1.62 -1.62
C GLU A 88 -21.70 2.97 -1.28
N SER A 89 -20.42 3.16 -1.53
CA SER A 89 -19.72 4.38 -1.16
C SER A 89 -20.02 5.52 -2.11
N LYS A 90 -19.67 6.74 -1.69
CA LYS A 90 -19.82 7.93 -2.51
C LYS A 90 -18.54 8.29 -3.29
N PHE A 91 -17.54 7.43 -3.25
CA PHE A 91 -16.32 7.65 -4.01
C PHE A 91 -16.59 7.53 -5.50
N LYS A 92 -15.99 8.42 -6.28
CA LYS A 92 -16.13 8.42 -7.74
C LYS A 92 -15.34 7.29 -8.37
N ASP A 93 -14.18 6.95 -7.78
CA ASP A 93 -13.29 5.92 -8.27
C ASP A 93 -13.50 4.66 -7.44
N PHE A 94 -13.88 3.58 -8.13
CA PHE A 94 -14.14 2.30 -7.47
C PHE A 94 -12.90 1.74 -6.78
N GLU A 95 -11.73 1.91 -7.39
CA GLU A 95 -10.47 1.46 -6.80
C GLU A 95 -10.18 2.19 -5.49
N ASP A 96 -10.39 3.51 -5.45
CA ASP A 96 -10.23 4.30 -4.23
C ASP A 96 -11.21 3.84 -3.16
N ALA A 97 -12.43 3.52 -3.55
CA ALA A 97 -13.45 3.01 -2.64
C ALA A 97 -13.04 1.65 -2.03
N LEU A 98 -12.47 0.75 -2.83
CA LEU A 98 -11.96 -0.53 -2.35
C LEU A 98 -10.81 -0.34 -1.38
N GLN A 99 -9.90 0.57 -1.67
CA GLN A 99 -8.78 0.90 -0.80
C GLN A 99 -9.27 1.43 0.55
N HIS A 100 -10.26 2.31 0.52
CA HIS A 100 -10.84 2.89 1.73
C HIS A 100 -11.52 1.80 2.58
N ALA A 101 -12.27 0.91 1.95
CA ALA A 101 -12.94 -0.19 2.65
C ALA A 101 -11.92 -1.14 3.30
N SER A 102 -10.85 -1.45 2.58
CA SER A 102 -9.78 -2.29 3.10
C SER A 102 -9.08 -1.63 4.31
N SER A 103 -8.83 -0.34 4.22
CA SER A 103 -8.24 0.45 5.30
C SER A 103 -9.09 0.42 6.57
N LYS A 104 -10.40 0.59 6.42
CA LYS A 104 -11.34 0.54 7.54
C LYS A 104 -11.37 -0.82 8.22
N LYS A 105 -11.31 -1.88 7.43
CA LYS A 105 -11.33 -3.26 7.95
C LYS A 105 -10.20 -3.47 8.95
N SER A 106 -8.99 -3.01 8.61
CA SER A 106 -7.84 -3.17 9.49
C SER A 106 -7.96 -2.33 10.76
N LYS A 107 -8.52 -1.13 10.65
CA LYS A 107 -8.71 -0.24 11.80
C LYS A 107 -9.84 -0.71 12.71
N GLY A 108 -10.82 -1.39 12.16
CA GLY A 108 -11.95 -1.89 12.92
C GLY A 108 -11.71 -3.21 13.63
N ALA A 109 -10.59 -3.81 13.42
CA ALA A 109 -10.22 -5.04 14.12
C ALA A 109 -9.59 -4.74 15.50
#